data_396afba1a14f387ca1d91f62e466aa62
#
_entry.id   396afba1a14f387ca1d91f62e466aa62
#
_cell.length_a   1.000
_cell.length_b   1.000
_cell.length_c   1.000
_cell.angle_alpha   90.00
_cell.angle_beta   90.00
_cell.angle_gamma   90.00
#
_symmetry.space_group_name_H-M   'P 1'
#
loop_
_entity.id
_entity.type
_entity.pdbx_description
1 polymer ?
#
loop_
_entity_poly.entity_id
_entity_poly.type
_entity_poly.pdbx_seq_one_letter_code
_entity_poly.pdbx_strand_id
1 'polypeptide(L)'
;MYTMIDSDEKVYLTKEEYIQRNSKIYEGIEVSDIKISHIAVKEKKADTVTLSYETSCNTIAGTIQFDNMAELKKTKQGYKLVWQDSLIFPDLKSDDKISVTTSKAERGEILDRDGKMLAGKGVATSVGIIPGKLEDRNVSIEKIAELLEIDVETINNKLTAKWVKEDSFVPIETIPKVEEIDLMKIQPEEKTLEEQDCQNKLLEIPGVMLSDVEVRTYELGEAAAHLIGYVQSVTAEDLENHPGEGYSAESVIGRSGVEKLYEKQLKGKDGCDIKILDSDGEVKEVLASIFKEDGMDIRL
;
A
#
# COMPACT_ATOMS: atom_id res chain seq x y z
N MET A 1 -30.08 -3.84 -8.65
CA MET A 1 -29.98 -5.30 -8.39
C MET A 1 -30.75 -5.74 -7.15
N TYR A 2 -30.60 -5.13 -5.98
CA TYR A 2 -31.31 -5.51 -4.73
C TYR A 2 -32.84 -5.64 -4.88
N THR A 3 -33.51 -4.84 -5.70
CA THR A 3 -34.95 -4.94 -5.96
C THR A 3 -35.37 -6.22 -6.70
N MET A 4 -34.43 -6.90 -7.34
CA MET A 4 -34.64 -8.16 -8.09
C MET A 4 -34.39 -9.40 -7.23
N ILE A 5 -33.86 -9.24 -6.02
CA ILE A 5 -33.63 -10.32 -5.06
C ILE A 5 -34.97 -10.82 -4.52
N ASP A 6 -35.09 -12.14 -4.29
CA ASP A 6 -36.28 -12.75 -3.70
C ASP A 6 -36.59 -12.18 -2.32
N SER A 7 -37.87 -12.12 -1.97
CA SER A 7 -38.33 -11.53 -0.71
C SER A 7 -37.93 -12.36 0.52
N ASP A 8 -37.82 -13.67 0.35
CA ASP A 8 -37.43 -14.57 1.43
C ASP A 8 -35.95 -14.35 1.80
N GLU A 9 -35.10 -14.09 0.80
CA GLU A 9 -33.68 -13.77 1.00
C GLU A 9 -33.47 -12.39 1.65
N LYS A 10 -34.37 -11.43 1.42
CA LYS A 10 -34.30 -10.09 2.02
C LYS A 10 -34.52 -10.08 3.54
N VAL A 11 -35.03 -11.15 4.12
CA VAL A 11 -35.15 -11.30 5.57
C VAL A 11 -33.78 -11.47 6.22
N TYR A 12 -32.83 -12.06 5.50
CA TYR A 12 -31.48 -12.35 5.99
C TYR A 12 -30.43 -11.36 5.49
N LEU A 13 -30.76 -10.49 4.50
CA LEU A 13 -29.85 -9.53 3.91
C LEU A 13 -30.58 -8.19 3.73
N THR A 14 -30.29 -7.22 4.56
CA THR A 14 -30.82 -5.86 4.41
C THR A 14 -30.20 -5.17 3.19
N LYS A 15 -30.87 -4.11 2.71
CA LYS A 15 -30.35 -3.33 1.57
C LYS A 15 -28.99 -2.69 1.90
N GLU A 16 -28.84 -2.23 3.10
CA GLU A 16 -27.64 -1.60 3.63
C GLU A 16 -26.46 -2.60 3.66
N GLU A 17 -26.67 -3.78 4.20
CA GLU A 17 -25.67 -4.86 4.23
C GLU A 17 -25.27 -5.30 2.82
N TYR A 18 -26.26 -5.46 1.92
CA TYR A 18 -25.99 -5.78 0.52
C TYR A 18 -25.11 -4.73 -0.16
N ILE A 19 -25.44 -3.45 -0.01
CA ILE A 19 -24.66 -2.36 -0.60
C ILE A 19 -23.27 -2.34 0.01
N GLN A 20 -23.16 -2.36 1.35
CA GLN A 20 -21.89 -2.30 2.04
C GLN A 20 -20.96 -3.46 1.65
N ARG A 21 -21.49 -4.68 1.58
CA ARG A 21 -20.74 -5.88 1.18
C ARG A 21 -20.19 -5.74 -0.25
N ASN A 22 -21.07 -5.39 -1.20
CA ASN A 22 -20.69 -5.25 -2.61
C ASN A 22 -19.71 -4.09 -2.82
N SER A 23 -20.00 -2.90 -2.27
CA SER A 23 -19.10 -1.74 -2.37
C SER A 23 -17.72 -2.06 -1.80
N LYS A 24 -17.67 -2.66 -0.60
CA LYS A 24 -16.40 -3.01 0.04
C LYS A 24 -15.54 -3.96 -0.82
N ILE A 25 -16.19 -4.92 -1.52
CA ILE A 25 -15.48 -5.86 -2.38
C ILE A 25 -15.04 -5.15 -3.67
N TYR A 26 -15.98 -4.54 -4.41
CA TYR A 26 -15.69 -3.97 -5.72
C TYR A 26 -14.80 -2.73 -5.66
N GLU A 27 -14.99 -1.87 -4.67
CA GLU A 27 -14.12 -0.70 -4.44
C GLU A 27 -12.74 -1.14 -3.94
N GLY A 28 -12.69 -2.17 -3.06
CA GLY A 28 -11.43 -2.68 -2.51
C GLY A 28 -10.47 -3.29 -3.53
N ILE A 29 -10.99 -3.80 -4.65
CA ILE A 29 -10.19 -4.34 -5.76
C ILE A 29 -10.25 -3.46 -7.02
N GLU A 30 -10.79 -2.24 -6.90
CA GLU A 30 -10.91 -1.23 -7.98
C GLU A 30 -11.57 -1.78 -9.25
N VAL A 31 -12.71 -2.46 -9.09
CA VAL A 31 -13.42 -3.07 -10.22
C VAL A 31 -13.92 -2.03 -11.20
N SER A 32 -13.66 -2.29 -12.48
CA SER A 32 -14.21 -1.53 -13.61
C SER A 32 -14.60 -2.46 -14.76
N ASP A 33 -15.34 -1.92 -15.74
CA ASP A 33 -15.71 -2.64 -16.98
C ASP A 33 -16.35 -4.02 -16.77
N ILE A 34 -17.27 -4.14 -15.82
CA ILE A 34 -17.99 -5.40 -15.58
C ILE A 34 -18.82 -5.77 -16.81
N LYS A 35 -18.57 -6.96 -17.36
CA LYS A 35 -19.29 -7.52 -18.50
C LYS A 35 -19.84 -8.90 -18.15
N ILE A 36 -21.09 -9.14 -18.53
CA ILE A 36 -21.75 -10.44 -18.42
C ILE A 36 -22.05 -10.94 -19.82
N SER A 37 -21.60 -12.15 -20.14
CA SER A 37 -21.72 -12.77 -21.45
C SER A 37 -22.13 -14.25 -21.34
N HIS A 38 -22.36 -14.92 -22.45
CA HIS A 38 -22.66 -16.35 -22.56
C HIS A 38 -23.79 -16.84 -21.64
N ILE A 39 -24.86 -16.02 -21.48
CA ILE A 39 -26.00 -16.39 -20.63
C ILE A 39 -26.76 -17.55 -21.24
N ALA A 40 -26.91 -18.63 -20.49
CA ALA A 40 -27.63 -19.83 -20.92
C ALA A 40 -28.46 -20.42 -19.77
N VAL A 41 -29.61 -21.02 -20.10
CA VAL A 41 -30.39 -21.80 -19.14
C VAL A 41 -29.75 -23.18 -19.00
N LYS A 42 -29.27 -23.51 -17.79
CA LYS A 42 -28.71 -24.83 -17.48
C LYS A 42 -29.76 -25.83 -17.01
N GLU A 43 -30.65 -25.37 -16.15
CA GLU A 43 -31.70 -26.21 -15.60
C GLU A 43 -32.99 -25.40 -15.44
N LYS A 44 -34.12 -26.03 -15.69
CA LYS A 44 -35.44 -25.45 -15.45
C LYS A 44 -36.32 -26.46 -14.72
N LYS A 45 -36.69 -26.12 -13.47
CA LYS A 45 -37.66 -26.85 -12.65
C LYS A 45 -39.01 -26.12 -12.60
N ALA A 46 -39.98 -26.65 -11.89
CA ALA A 46 -41.33 -26.07 -11.81
C ALA A 46 -41.29 -24.60 -11.27
N ASP A 47 -40.47 -24.37 -10.22
CA ASP A 47 -40.44 -23.11 -9.50
C ASP A 47 -39.07 -22.41 -9.55
N THR A 48 -38.03 -23.03 -10.12
CA THR A 48 -36.71 -22.47 -10.22
C THR A 48 -36.10 -22.62 -11.61
N VAL A 49 -35.22 -21.66 -11.96
CA VAL A 49 -34.42 -21.66 -13.18
C VAL A 49 -32.96 -21.35 -12.81
N THR A 50 -32.04 -22.20 -13.20
CA THR A 50 -30.60 -21.97 -13.05
C THR A 50 -30.02 -21.47 -14.37
N LEU A 51 -29.38 -20.31 -14.32
CA LEU A 51 -28.63 -19.72 -15.43
C LEU A 51 -27.14 -19.93 -15.21
N SER A 52 -26.40 -20.18 -16.28
CA SER A 52 -24.95 -19.99 -16.32
C SER A 52 -24.63 -18.75 -17.12
N TYR A 53 -23.58 -18.06 -16.73
CA TYR A 53 -23.07 -16.90 -17.42
C TYR A 53 -21.58 -16.73 -17.13
N GLU A 54 -20.92 -16.01 -18.00
CA GLU A 54 -19.53 -15.63 -17.83
C GLU A 54 -19.46 -14.17 -17.37
N THR A 55 -18.64 -13.90 -16.36
CA THR A 55 -18.34 -12.55 -15.88
C THR A 55 -16.90 -12.21 -16.20
N SER A 56 -16.66 -11.00 -16.72
CA SER A 56 -15.35 -10.43 -16.89
C SER A 56 -15.33 -9.02 -16.30
N CYS A 57 -14.28 -8.68 -15.55
CA CYS A 57 -14.07 -7.34 -15.02
C CYS A 57 -12.58 -7.00 -14.92
N ASN A 58 -12.26 -5.71 -15.05
CA ASN A 58 -10.91 -5.22 -14.77
C ASN A 58 -10.78 -4.90 -13.29
N THR A 59 -9.61 -5.19 -12.73
CA THR A 59 -9.28 -4.95 -11.32
C THR A 59 -7.87 -4.37 -11.21
N ILE A 60 -7.47 -3.96 -10.01
CA ILE A 60 -6.09 -3.53 -9.71
C ILE A 60 -5.05 -4.62 -10.05
N ALA A 61 -5.42 -5.91 -10.01
CA ALA A 61 -4.56 -7.03 -10.37
C ALA A 61 -4.85 -7.59 -11.79
N GLY A 62 -5.33 -6.73 -12.71
CA GLY A 62 -5.64 -7.10 -14.08
C GLY A 62 -7.07 -7.57 -14.29
N THR A 63 -7.32 -8.23 -15.43
CA THR A 63 -8.66 -8.71 -15.80
C THR A 63 -8.94 -10.07 -15.16
N ILE A 64 -10.04 -10.17 -14.43
CA ILE A 64 -10.58 -11.43 -13.90
C ILE A 64 -11.72 -11.88 -14.81
N GLN A 65 -11.75 -13.18 -15.15
CA GLN A 65 -12.80 -13.80 -15.94
C GLN A 65 -13.17 -15.15 -15.32
N PHE A 66 -14.44 -15.39 -15.11
CA PHE A 66 -14.94 -16.62 -14.49
C PHE A 66 -16.34 -16.95 -14.94
N ASP A 67 -16.65 -18.26 -14.95
CA ASP A 67 -18.01 -18.77 -15.13
C ASP A 67 -18.78 -18.71 -13.81
N ASN A 68 -20.05 -18.36 -13.86
CA ASN A 68 -20.88 -18.28 -12.69
C ASN A 68 -22.28 -18.86 -12.96
N MET A 69 -23.01 -19.11 -11.88
CA MET A 69 -24.38 -19.59 -11.94
C MET A 69 -25.30 -18.73 -11.06
N ALA A 70 -26.51 -18.45 -11.54
CA ALA A 70 -27.54 -17.76 -10.79
C ALA A 70 -28.81 -18.57 -10.73
N GLU A 71 -29.38 -18.72 -9.55
CA GLU A 71 -30.68 -19.32 -9.37
C GLU A 71 -31.78 -18.23 -9.33
N LEU A 72 -32.83 -18.46 -10.11
CA LEU A 72 -34.01 -17.61 -10.15
C LEU A 72 -35.21 -18.41 -9.65
N LYS A 73 -35.94 -17.88 -8.67
CA LYS A 73 -37.15 -18.44 -8.10
C LYS A 73 -38.40 -17.79 -8.74
N LYS A 74 -39.38 -18.58 -9.15
CA LYS A 74 -40.64 -18.11 -9.70
C LYS A 74 -41.53 -17.55 -8.60
N THR A 75 -41.97 -16.34 -8.74
CA THR A 75 -42.92 -15.65 -7.84
C THR A 75 -44.15 -15.21 -8.59
N LYS A 76 -45.15 -14.68 -7.88
CA LYS A 76 -46.35 -14.08 -8.49
C LYS A 76 -46.02 -12.86 -9.36
N GLN A 77 -44.88 -12.21 -9.15
CA GLN A 77 -44.42 -11.01 -9.85
C GLN A 77 -43.35 -11.30 -10.92
N GLY A 78 -43.13 -12.57 -11.27
CA GLY A 78 -42.09 -13.00 -12.18
C GLY A 78 -40.95 -13.73 -11.47
N TYR A 79 -39.81 -13.85 -12.12
CA TYR A 79 -38.61 -14.49 -11.54
C TYR A 79 -37.86 -13.51 -10.67
N LYS A 80 -37.40 -13.97 -9.52
CA LYS A 80 -36.53 -13.25 -8.56
C LYS A 80 -35.25 -13.99 -8.35
N LEU A 81 -34.16 -13.24 -8.16
CA LEU A 81 -32.81 -13.76 -7.93
C LEU A 81 -32.69 -14.30 -6.50
N VAL A 82 -32.22 -15.53 -6.37
CA VAL A 82 -31.76 -16.08 -5.09
C VAL A 82 -30.35 -15.57 -4.87
N TRP A 83 -30.17 -14.70 -3.84
CA TRP A 83 -28.88 -14.07 -3.59
C TRP A 83 -27.96 -15.01 -2.85
N GLN A 84 -26.71 -15.09 -3.32
CA GLN A 84 -25.59 -15.74 -2.65
C GLN A 84 -24.32 -14.93 -2.96
N ASP A 85 -23.37 -14.88 -2.05
CA ASP A 85 -22.08 -14.19 -2.27
C ASP A 85 -21.27 -14.79 -3.43
N SER A 86 -21.52 -16.06 -3.76
CA SER A 86 -20.99 -16.72 -4.96
C SER A 86 -21.41 -16.04 -6.28
N LEU A 87 -22.41 -15.16 -6.27
CA LEU A 87 -22.73 -14.32 -7.42
C LEU A 87 -21.70 -13.20 -7.66
N ILE A 88 -20.90 -12.87 -6.64
CA ILE A 88 -19.78 -11.92 -6.77
C ILE A 88 -18.57 -12.68 -7.34
N PHE A 89 -18.15 -13.75 -6.65
CA PHE A 89 -17.12 -14.70 -7.10
C PHE A 89 -17.56 -16.12 -6.76
N PRO A 90 -17.36 -17.12 -7.64
CA PRO A 90 -17.96 -18.46 -7.52
C PRO A 90 -17.74 -19.16 -6.16
N ASP A 91 -16.55 -19.01 -5.58
CA ASP A 91 -16.17 -19.67 -4.32
C ASP A 91 -16.31 -18.79 -3.08
N LEU A 92 -16.86 -17.56 -3.24
CA LEU A 92 -17.05 -16.63 -2.13
C LEU A 92 -18.25 -17.02 -1.27
N LYS A 93 -18.05 -17.14 0.03
CA LYS A 93 -19.10 -17.34 1.04
C LYS A 93 -19.35 -16.08 1.85
N SER A 94 -20.42 -16.09 2.65
CA SER A 94 -20.84 -14.91 3.45
C SER A 94 -19.82 -14.46 4.50
N ASP A 95 -19.07 -15.39 5.06
CA ASP A 95 -18.04 -15.20 6.08
C ASP A 95 -16.63 -15.01 5.51
N ASP A 96 -16.43 -15.30 4.22
CA ASP A 96 -15.16 -15.07 3.52
C ASP A 96 -14.88 -13.57 3.32
N LYS A 97 -13.60 -13.23 3.14
CA LYS A 97 -13.12 -11.86 2.89
C LYS A 97 -12.31 -11.81 1.60
N ILE A 98 -12.43 -10.70 0.88
CA ILE A 98 -11.49 -10.39 -0.20
C ILE A 98 -10.32 -9.60 0.39
N SER A 99 -9.12 -10.05 0.10
CA SER A 99 -7.86 -9.43 0.52
C SER A 99 -7.05 -9.03 -0.70
N VAL A 100 -6.49 -7.82 -0.66
CA VAL A 100 -5.53 -7.32 -1.64
C VAL A 100 -4.18 -7.24 -0.95
N THR A 101 -3.17 -7.85 -1.55
CA THR A 101 -1.80 -7.81 -1.06
C THR A 101 -0.91 -7.23 -2.14
N THR A 102 -0.23 -6.12 -1.85
CA THR A 102 0.73 -5.49 -2.76
C THR A 102 2.15 -5.91 -2.40
N SER A 103 2.92 -6.33 -3.39
CA SER A 103 4.35 -6.60 -3.28
C SER A 103 5.10 -5.46 -3.93
N LYS A 104 5.80 -4.63 -3.14
CA LYS A 104 6.53 -3.46 -3.65
C LYS A 104 7.70 -3.86 -4.54
N ALA A 105 7.82 -3.22 -5.69
CA ALA A 105 8.98 -3.31 -6.54
C ALA A 105 10.16 -2.55 -5.93
N GLU A 106 11.35 -3.10 -6.07
CA GLU A 106 12.56 -2.40 -5.70
C GLU A 106 12.95 -1.42 -6.81
N ARG A 107 13.30 -0.19 -6.42
CA ARG A 107 13.78 0.81 -7.37
C ARG A 107 15.20 0.48 -7.80
N GLY A 108 15.47 0.42 -9.12
CA GLY A 108 16.77 0.16 -9.68
C GLY A 108 17.84 1.13 -9.20
N GLU A 109 19.09 0.71 -9.23
CA GLU A 109 20.24 1.50 -8.82
C GLU A 109 20.74 2.39 -9.97
N ILE A 110 21.40 3.49 -9.62
CA ILE A 110 22.19 4.30 -10.55
C ILE A 110 23.66 4.01 -10.26
N LEU A 111 24.36 3.49 -11.26
CA LEU A 111 25.73 3.04 -11.15
C LEU A 111 26.64 3.91 -12.03
N ASP A 112 27.89 4.03 -11.64
CA ASP A 112 28.93 4.59 -12.53
C ASP A 112 29.37 3.57 -13.58
N ARG A 113 30.28 3.99 -14.49
CA ARG A 113 30.83 3.14 -15.54
C ARG A 113 31.56 1.89 -15.01
N ASP A 114 32.04 1.92 -13.77
CA ASP A 114 32.78 0.83 -13.14
C ASP A 114 31.86 -0.08 -12.30
N GLY A 115 30.54 0.26 -12.24
CA GLY A 115 29.50 -0.48 -11.50
C GLY A 115 29.43 -0.10 -10.02
N LYS A 116 30.04 1.02 -9.62
CA LYS A 116 29.92 1.54 -8.25
C LYS A 116 28.60 2.28 -8.12
N MET A 117 27.89 2.06 -7.03
CA MET A 117 26.62 2.72 -6.73
C MET A 117 26.80 4.24 -6.57
N LEU A 118 26.00 4.99 -7.28
CA LEU A 118 25.84 6.44 -7.17
C LEU A 118 24.56 6.82 -6.43
N ALA A 119 23.47 6.08 -6.70
CA ALA A 119 22.24 6.14 -5.97
C ALA A 119 21.60 4.75 -5.91
N GLY A 120 21.15 4.36 -4.74
CA GLY A 120 20.59 3.03 -4.52
C GLY A 120 19.91 2.88 -3.17
N LYS A 121 19.61 1.64 -2.82
CA LYS A 121 18.99 1.28 -1.56
C LYS A 121 20.03 1.40 -0.43
N GLY A 122 19.67 2.13 0.61
CA GLY A 122 20.44 2.27 1.82
C GLY A 122 19.56 2.12 3.06
N VAL A 123 20.17 2.29 4.22
CA VAL A 123 19.49 2.25 5.51
C VAL A 123 19.76 3.55 6.25
N ALA A 124 18.72 4.13 6.82
CA ALA A 124 18.79 5.29 7.69
C ALA A 124 18.07 4.98 9.02
N THR A 125 18.17 5.88 9.95
CA THR A 125 17.49 5.76 11.25
C THR A 125 16.26 6.66 11.27
N SER A 126 15.09 6.06 11.41
CA SER A 126 13.85 6.78 11.67
C SER A 126 13.72 7.08 13.16
N VAL A 127 13.64 8.35 13.49
CA VAL A 127 13.32 8.84 14.83
C VAL A 127 11.81 8.94 14.95
N GLY A 128 11.21 8.20 15.86
CA GLY A 128 9.79 8.23 16.10
C GLY A 128 9.41 8.45 17.55
N ILE A 129 8.19 8.86 17.76
CA ILE A 129 7.61 9.12 19.08
C ILE A 129 6.45 8.15 19.33
N ILE A 130 6.38 7.59 20.54
CA ILE A 130 5.22 6.88 21.05
C ILE A 130 4.50 7.84 22.01
N PRO A 131 3.37 8.45 21.63
CA PRO A 131 2.77 9.56 22.38
C PRO A 131 2.46 9.24 23.84
N GLY A 132 1.95 8.04 24.11
CA GLY A 132 1.60 7.60 25.47
C GLY A 132 2.80 7.31 26.40
N LYS A 133 4.02 7.35 25.87
CA LYS A 133 5.25 7.14 26.67
C LYS A 133 6.00 8.44 26.98
N LEU A 134 5.53 9.59 26.47
CA LEU A 134 6.11 10.90 26.81
C LEU A 134 5.73 11.27 28.24
N GLU A 135 6.73 11.60 29.09
CA GLU A 135 6.49 12.03 30.47
C GLU A 135 5.93 13.47 30.53
N ASP A 136 6.60 14.41 29.85
CA ASP A 136 6.14 15.76 29.66
C ASP A 136 6.14 16.06 28.15
N ARG A 137 4.94 16.07 27.56
CA ARG A 137 4.78 16.18 26.12
C ARG A 137 5.45 17.43 25.55
N ASN A 138 5.23 18.58 26.20
CA ASN A 138 5.73 19.86 25.66
C ASN A 138 7.26 19.95 25.75
N VAL A 139 7.81 19.64 26.92
CA VAL A 139 9.27 19.63 27.15
C VAL A 139 9.97 18.62 26.26
N SER A 140 9.40 17.42 26.11
CA SER A 140 9.96 16.38 25.24
C SER A 140 9.97 16.80 23.77
N ILE A 141 8.86 17.38 23.28
CA ILE A 141 8.74 17.85 21.89
C ILE A 141 9.73 19.00 21.62
N GLU A 142 9.90 19.95 22.54
CA GLU A 142 10.88 21.04 22.39
C GLU A 142 12.31 20.50 22.29
N LYS A 143 12.68 19.51 23.14
CA LYS A 143 14.01 18.88 23.08
C LYS A 143 14.22 18.11 21.78
N ILE A 144 13.22 17.37 21.33
CA ILE A 144 13.31 16.61 20.07
C ILE A 144 13.45 17.58 18.89
N ALA A 145 12.69 18.67 18.88
CA ALA A 145 12.74 19.71 17.85
C ALA A 145 14.14 20.36 17.78
N GLU A 146 14.75 20.65 18.94
CA GLU A 146 16.11 21.18 19.03
C GLU A 146 17.15 20.20 18.51
N LEU A 147 17.08 18.91 18.92
CA LEU A 147 18.04 17.89 18.53
C LEU A 147 17.96 17.53 17.04
N LEU A 148 16.77 17.59 16.44
CA LEU A 148 16.54 17.28 15.03
C LEU A 148 16.54 18.51 14.12
N GLU A 149 16.72 19.71 14.68
CA GLU A 149 16.68 21.00 13.96
C GLU A 149 15.40 21.21 13.15
N ILE A 150 14.24 20.78 13.71
CA ILE A 150 12.93 20.90 13.07
C ILE A 150 11.97 21.71 13.94
N ASP A 151 10.89 22.23 13.30
CA ASP A 151 9.89 23.02 14.01
C ASP A 151 9.01 22.17 14.93
N VAL A 152 8.74 22.67 16.13
CA VAL A 152 7.80 22.07 17.11
C VAL A 152 6.42 21.84 16.47
N GLU A 153 5.97 22.74 15.60
CA GLU A 153 4.70 22.63 14.89
C GLU A 153 4.66 21.39 13.98
N THR A 154 5.76 21.08 13.29
CA THR A 154 5.90 19.91 12.45
C THR A 154 5.68 18.62 13.26
N ILE A 155 6.27 18.51 14.45
CA ILE A 155 6.10 17.37 15.34
C ILE A 155 4.63 17.28 15.80
N ASN A 156 4.05 18.39 16.24
CA ASN A 156 2.67 18.44 16.72
C ASN A 156 1.68 18.02 15.61
N ASN A 157 1.87 18.49 14.39
CA ASN A 157 1.03 18.12 13.25
C ASN A 157 1.06 16.60 12.98
N LYS A 158 2.23 15.98 13.06
CA LYS A 158 2.37 14.51 12.92
C LYS A 158 1.69 13.77 14.06
N LEU A 159 1.83 14.24 15.30
CA LEU A 159 1.23 13.62 16.49
C LEU A 159 -0.30 13.79 16.60
N THR A 160 -0.89 14.73 15.88
CA THR A 160 -2.35 14.98 15.86
C THR A 160 -3.07 14.33 14.68
N ALA A 161 -2.38 13.58 13.85
CA ALA A 161 -2.97 12.86 12.72
C ALA A 161 -4.02 11.83 13.20
N LYS A 162 -5.10 11.67 12.42
CA LYS A 162 -6.29 10.86 12.82
C LYS A 162 -5.97 9.38 13.14
N TRP A 163 -4.91 8.84 12.60
CA TRP A 163 -4.50 7.45 12.81
C TRP A 163 -3.66 7.25 14.08
N VAL A 164 -3.13 8.33 14.66
CA VAL A 164 -2.23 8.27 15.82
C VAL A 164 -3.02 7.91 17.08
N LYS A 165 -2.52 6.89 17.78
CA LYS A 165 -2.97 6.45 19.10
C LYS A 165 -1.82 6.58 20.09
N GLU A 166 -2.10 6.39 21.39
CA GLU A 166 -1.10 6.51 22.45
C GLU A 166 0.05 5.51 22.31
N ASP A 167 -0.20 4.33 21.73
CA ASP A 167 0.79 3.26 21.51
C ASP A 167 1.39 3.25 20.10
N SER A 168 0.96 4.17 19.23
CA SER A 168 1.47 4.24 17.85
C SER A 168 2.90 4.75 17.81
N PHE A 169 3.75 4.10 17.01
CA PHE A 169 5.02 4.69 16.58
C PHE A 169 4.74 5.75 15.51
N VAL A 170 5.03 7.01 15.83
CA VAL A 170 4.84 8.14 14.91
C VAL A 170 6.19 8.59 14.39
N PRO A 171 6.55 8.33 13.12
CA PRO A 171 7.83 8.72 12.55
C PRO A 171 7.90 10.26 12.42
N ILE A 172 8.91 10.84 13.03
CA ILE A 172 9.12 12.30 13.06
C ILE A 172 10.10 12.74 11.99
N GLU A 173 11.31 12.16 11.99
CA GLU A 173 12.37 12.53 11.06
C GLU A 173 13.24 11.30 10.75
N THR A 174 13.95 11.35 9.62
CA THR A 174 14.89 10.32 9.22
C THR A 174 16.30 10.94 9.24
N ILE A 175 17.17 10.35 10.03
CA ILE A 175 18.57 10.80 10.22
C ILE A 175 19.53 9.75 9.66
N PRO A 176 20.78 10.10 9.35
CA PRO A 176 21.80 9.14 8.95
C PRO A 176 21.93 8.01 9.97
N LYS A 177 22.11 6.78 9.47
CA LYS A 177 22.44 5.65 10.32
C LYS A 177 23.92 5.71 10.68
N VAL A 178 24.21 5.60 11.97
CA VAL A 178 25.58 5.49 12.47
C VAL A 178 25.94 4.01 12.53
N GLU A 179 26.95 3.60 11.78
CA GLU A 179 27.45 2.22 11.78
C GLU A 179 28.49 2.03 12.85
N GLU A 180 28.41 0.94 13.61
CA GLU A 180 29.39 0.62 14.67
C GLU A 180 30.82 0.57 14.13
N ILE A 181 31.02 0.11 12.90
CA ILE A 181 32.32 0.03 12.26
C ILE A 181 32.96 1.41 12.06
N ASP A 182 32.16 2.44 11.83
CA ASP A 182 32.67 3.81 11.68
C ASP A 182 33.11 4.40 13.00
N LEU A 183 32.44 4.05 14.10
CA LEU A 183 32.83 4.42 15.44
C LEU A 183 34.10 3.69 15.93
N MET A 184 34.38 2.50 15.39
CA MET A 184 35.56 1.69 15.73
C MET A 184 36.83 2.10 14.97
N LYS A 185 36.78 3.04 14.05
CA LYS A 185 37.92 3.58 13.33
C LYS A 185 38.90 4.23 14.34
N ILE A 186 40.19 4.21 14.03
CA ILE A 186 41.24 4.82 14.88
C ILE A 186 40.97 6.33 15.06
N GLN A 187 40.41 6.97 14.06
CA GLN A 187 39.92 8.36 14.09
C GLN A 187 38.56 8.41 13.41
N PRO A 188 37.45 8.26 14.16
CA PRO A 188 36.12 8.49 13.63
C PRO A 188 35.97 9.92 13.11
N GLU A 189 35.17 10.10 12.09
CA GLU A 189 34.83 11.43 11.58
C GLU A 189 34.05 12.22 12.64
N GLU A 190 34.34 13.52 12.80
CA GLU A 190 33.69 14.40 13.78
C GLU A 190 32.16 14.36 13.58
N LYS A 191 31.72 14.39 12.35
CA LYS A 191 30.28 14.29 11.96
C LYS A 191 29.64 12.99 12.48
N THR A 192 30.31 11.84 12.37
CA THR A 192 29.82 10.55 12.87
C THR A 192 29.66 10.57 14.39
N LEU A 193 30.57 11.22 15.10
CA LEU A 193 30.50 11.38 16.56
C LEU A 193 29.33 12.30 16.97
N GLU A 194 29.12 13.39 16.25
CA GLU A 194 28.00 14.29 16.48
C GLU A 194 26.64 13.61 16.22
N GLU A 195 26.51 12.83 15.13
CA GLU A 195 25.34 12.03 14.81
C GLU A 195 25.05 10.99 15.90
N GLN A 196 26.08 10.31 16.42
CA GLN A 196 25.93 9.36 17.52
C GLN A 196 25.52 10.02 18.82
N ASP A 197 26.07 11.19 19.14
CA ASP A 197 25.71 11.96 20.35
C ASP A 197 24.24 12.43 20.26
N CYS A 198 23.78 12.88 19.08
CA CYS A 198 22.40 13.22 18.83
C CYS A 198 21.48 12.01 19.05
N GLN A 199 21.80 10.85 18.49
CA GLN A 199 21.01 9.62 18.67
C GLN A 199 20.94 9.21 20.14
N ASN A 200 22.05 9.28 20.87
CA ASN A 200 22.07 8.97 22.30
C ASN A 200 21.18 9.92 23.12
N LYS A 201 21.25 11.23 22.86
CA LYS A 201 20.39 12.23 23.51
C LYS A 201 18.91 12.05 23.20
N LEU A 202 18.59 11.64 21.98
CA LEU A 202 17.21 11.31 21.59
C LEU A 202 16.67 10.10 22.36
N LEU A 203 17.49 9.05 22.54
CA LEU A 203 17.11 7.85 23.29
C LEU A 203 16.94 8.10 24.80
N GLU A 204 17.54 9.16 25.35
CA GLU A 204 17.34 9.56 26.75
C GLU A 204 15.94 10.17 26.99
N ILE A 205 15.21 10.55 25.92
CA ILE A 205 13.87 11.13 26.04
C ILE A 205 12.85 9.99 26.10
N PRO A 206 12.10 9.82 27.21
CA PRO A 206 11.06 8.80 27.31
C PRO A 206 10.05 8.93 26.16
N GLY A 207 9.74 7.81 25.51
CA GLY A 207 8.81 7.77 24.39
C GLY A 207 9.44 7.99 23.02
N VAL A 208 10.72 8.36 22.92
CA VAL A 208 11.45 8.33 21.66
C VAL A 208 11.94 6.92 21.36
N MET A 209 11.85 6.54 20.10
CA MET A 209 12.31 5.25 19.61
C MET A 209 13.01 5.42 18.26
N LEU A 210 14.14 4.75 18.10
CA LEU A 210 14.86 4.68 16.83
C LEU A 210 14.59 3.34 16.16
N SER A 211 14.38 3.36 14.86
CA SER A 211 14.21 2.15 14.03
C SER A 211 14.90 2.30 12.69
N ASP A 212 15.47 1.21 12.19
CA ASP A 212 16.04 1.21 10.84
C ASP A 212 14.90 1.37 9.80
N VAL A 213 15.16 2.18 8.80
CA VAL A 213 14.27 2.39 7.65
C VAL A 213 15.06 2.34 6.36
N GLU A 214 14.51 1.66 5.36
CA GLU A 214 15.08 1.65 4.02
C GLU A 214 14.84 3.00 3.34
N VAL A 215 15.90 3.56 2.78
CA VAL A 215 15.87 4.86 2.09
C VAL A 215 16.64 4.79 0.79
N ARG A 216 16.41 5.76 -0.09
CA ARG A 216 17.26 6.01 -1.25
C ARG A 216 18.47 6.81 -0.81
N THR A 217 19.68 6.26 -0.98
CA THR A 217 20.95 6.93 -0.65
C THR A 217 21.67 7.42 -1.89
N TYR A 218 22.50 8.44 -1.71
CA TYR A 218 23.26 9.11 -2.77
C TYR A 218 24.72 9.24 -2.31
N GLU A 219 25.58 8.31 -2.76
CA GLU A 219 26.96 8.15 -2.28
C GLU A 219 27.83 9.41 -2.43
N LEU A 220 27.61 10.20 -3.48
CA LEU A 220 28.37 11.40 -3.75
C LEU A 220 27.71 12.68 -3.19
N GLY A 221 26.56 12.57 -2.52
CA GLY A 221 25.85 13.68 -1.91
C GLY A 221 25.70 14.89 -2.85
N GLU A 222 26.03 16.06 -2.33
CA GLU A 222 25.91 17.33 -3.07
C GLU A 222 26.77 17.39 -4.35
N ALA A 223 27.91 16.70 -4.35
CA ALA A 223 28.84 16.74 -5.52
C ALA A 223 28.22 16.22 -6.81
N ALA A 224 27.26 15.29 -6.73
CA ALA A 224 26.57 14.73 -7.89
C ALA A 224 25.09 15.09 -7.95
N ALA A 225 24.57 15.89 -7.04
CA ALA A 225 23.14 16.18 -6.88
C ALA A 225 22.48 16.72 -8.17
N HIS A 226 23.17 17.56 -8.93
CA HIS A 226 22.64 18.11 -10.18
C HIS A 226 22.54 17.05 -11.30
N LEU A 227 23.44 16.07 -11.33
CA LEU A 227 23.45 15.01 -12.34
C LEU A 227 22.46 13.90 -11.93
N ILE A 228 22.62 13.35 -10.75
CA ILE A 228 21.82 12.20 -10.26
C ILE A 228 20.40 12.63 -9.97
N GLY A 229 20.22 13.78 -9.36
CA GLY A 229 18.91 14.25 -8.89
C GLY A 229 18.53 13.61 -7.57
N TYR A 230 17.23 13.58 -7.29
CA TYR A 230 16.69 12.99 -6.07
C TYR A 230 15.25 12.47 -6.29
N VAL A 231 14.81 11.61 -5.39
CA VAL A 231 13.43 11.16 -5.30
C VAL A 231 12.70 11.88 -4.16
N GLN A 232 11.39 11.96 -4.28
CA GLN A 232 10.51 12.50 -3.23
C GLN A 232 9.21 11.71 -3.19
N SER A 233 8.53 11.70 -2.05
CA SER A 233 7.20 11.11 -1.93
C SER A 233 6.23 11.70 -2.95
N VAL A 234 5.39 10.84 -3.48
CA VAL A 234 4.34 11.22 -4.44
C VAL A 234 3.31 12.12 -3.74
N THR A 235 2.94 13.20 -4.39
CA THR A 235 1.90 14.13 -3.94
C THR A 235 0.54 13.78 -4.56
N ALA A 236 -0.55 14.38 -4.04
CA ALA A 236 -1.87 14.26 -4.66
C ALA A 236 -1.88 14.73 -6.13
N GLU A 237 -1.14 15.81 -6.43
CA GLU A 237 -0.98 16.34 -7.79
C GLU A 237 -0.24 15.34 -8.70
N ASP A 238 0.76 14.64 -8.18
CA ASP A 238 1.46 13.61 -8.95
C ASP A 238 0.51 12.46 -9.34
N LEU A 239 -0.36 12.02 -8.41
CA LEU A 239 -1.35 10.98 -8.68
C LEU A 239 -2.35 11.41 -9.77
N GLU A 240 -2.77 12.68 -9.76
CA GLU A 240 -3.65 13.24 -10.79
C GLU A 240 -2.96 13.33 -12.16
N ASN A 241 -1.66 13.65 -12.18
CA ASN A 241 -0.89 13.81 -13.42
C ASN A 241 -0.40 12.49 -14.03
N HIS A 242 -0.37 11.41 -13.25
CA HIS A 242 0.13 10.09 -13.65
C HIS A 242 -0.91 8.97 -13.44
N PRO A 243 -2.17 9.12 -13.95
CA PRO A 243 -3.21 8.14 -13.74
C PRO A 243 -2.86 6.79 -14.40
N GLY A 244 -2.98 5.70 -13.65
CA GLY A 244 -2.72 4.35 -14.17
C GLY A 244 -1.24 4.00 -14.36
N GLU A 245 -0.31 4.87 -13.96
CA GLU A 245 1.13 4.57 -13.99
C GLU A 245 1.62 3.77 -12.78
N GLY A 246 0.72 3.32 -11.90
CA GLY A 246 1.04 2.47 -10.75
C GLY A 246 1.72 3.21 -9.60
N TYR A 247 1.46 4.51 -9.43
CA TYR A 247 1.82 5.26 -8.22
C TYR A 247 0.75 5.13 -7.16
N SER A 248 1.19 5.11 -5.90
CA SER A 248 0.35 5.22 -4.72
C SER A 248 0.85 6.36 -3.82
N ALA A 249 0.10 6.69 -2.79
CA ALA A 249 0.51 7.69 -1.80
C ALA A 249 1.82 7.33 -1.05
N GLU A 250 2.20 6.07 -1.07
CA GLU A 250 3.44 5.56 -0.47
C GLU A 250 4.61 5.49 -1.45
N SER A 251 4.37 5.78 -2.72
CA SER A 251 5.41 5.73 -3.76
C SER A 251 6.34 6.93 -3.68
N VAL A 252 7.53 6.78 -4.28
CA VAL A 252 8.45 7.89 -4.54
C VAL A 252 8.57 8.13 -6.04
N ILE A 253 8.89 9.36 -6.43
CA ILE A 253 9.06 9.77 -7.83
C ILE A 253 10.34 10.59 -7.97
N GLY A 254 11.07 10.40 -9.06
CA GLY A 254 12.26 11.19 -9.41
C GLY A 254 11.92 12.63 -9.78
N ARG A 255 12.47 13.59 -9.07
CA ARG A 255 12.19 15.04 -9.25
C ARG A 255 13.14 15.72 -10.21
N SER A 256 14.36 15.28 -10.30
CA SER A 256 15.40 15.91 -11.15
C SER A 256 16.43 14.89 -11.62
N GLY A 257 17.35 15.32 -12.48
CA GLY A 257 18.51 14.55 -12.92
C GLY A 257 18.16 13.21 -13.56
N VAL A 258 19.05 12.24 -13.36
CA VAL A 258 18.91 10.86 -13.85
C VAL A 258 17.71 10.18 -13.21
N GLU A 259 17.42 10.44 -11.94
CA GLU A 259 16.26 9.91 -11.23
C GLU A 259 14.94 10.22 -11.96
N LYS A 260 14.79 11.45 -12.46
CA LYS A 260 13.61 11.86 -13.24
C LYS A 260 13.65 11.35 -14.68
N LEU A 261 14.83 11.43 -15.32
CA LEU A 261 14.97 11.08 -16.73
C LEU A 261 14.69 9.60 -16.98
N TYR A 262 15.11 8.74 -16.06
CA TYR A 262 14.95 7.29 -16.13
C TYR A 262 13.89 6.73 -15.16
N GLU A 263 12.95 7.59 -14.73
CA GLU A 263 11.91 7.19 -13.77
C GLU A 263 11.20 5.89 -14.14
N LYS A 264 10.79 5.75 -15.42
CA LYS A 264 10.06 4.56 -15.90
C LYS A 264 10.87 3.27 -15.81
N GLN A 265 12.20 3.36 -15.99
CA GLN A 265 13.10 2.21 -15.88
C GLN A 265 13.43 1.91 -14.41
N LEU A 266 13.72 2.96 -13.65
CA LEU A 266 14.13 2.84 -12.25
C LEU A 266 13.01 2.37 -11.32
N LYS A 267 11.76 2.84 -11.54
CA LYS A 267 10.65 2.62 -10.63
C LYS A 267 10.25 1.16 -10.46
N GLY A 268 10.32 0.35 -11.54
CA GLY A 268 9.72 -0.98 -11.55
C GLY A 268 8.19 -0.98 -11.59
N LYS A 269 7.59 -2.12 -11.27
CA LYS A 269 6.13 -2.29 -11.17
C LYS A 269 5.79 -3.13 -9.95
N ASP A 270 4.93 -2.62 -9.11
CA ASP A 270 4.43 -3.35 -7.94
C ASP A 270 3.63 -4.58 -8.38
N GLY A 271 3.79 -5.68 -7.64
CA GLY A 271 2.95 -6.84 -7.77
C GLY A 271 1.68 -6.69 -6.92
N CYS A 272 0.63 -7.40 -7.30
CA CYS A 272 -0.65 -7.36 -6.60
C CYS A 272 -1.34 -8.72 -6.67
N ASP A 273 -1.78 -9.24 -5.52
CA ASP A 273 -2.61 -10.43 -5.43
C ASP A 273 -3.99 -10.07 -4.87
N ILE A 274 -5.03 -10.57 -5.51
CA ILE A 274 -6.40 -10.54 -4.99
C ILE A 274 -6.76 -11.96 -4.57
N LYS A 275 -7.12 -12.15 -3.29
CA LYS A 275 -7.35 -13.46 -2.68
C LYS A 275 -8.69 -13.51 -1.97
N ILE A 276 -9.33 -14.68 -1.98
CA ILE A 276 -10.40 -15.01 -1.04
C ILE A 276 -9.76 -15.64 0.20
N LEU A 277 -10.02 -15.05 1.36
CA LEU A 277 -9.67 -15.60 2.65
C LEU A 277 -10.92 -16.18 3.31
N ASP A 278 -10.80 -17.34 3.97
CA ASP A 278 -11.87 -17.90 4.77
C ASP A 278 -12.04 -17.17 6.12
N SER A 279 -12.95 -17.69 6.97
CA SER A 279 -13.22 -17.13 8.31
C SER A 279 -12.01 -17.16 9.24
N ASP A 280 -11.08 -18.08 9.04
CA ASP A 280 -9.86 -18.25 9.83
C ASP A 280 -8.71 -17.40 9.32
N GLY A 281 -8.88 -16.75 8.15
CA GLY A 281 -7.89 -15.90 7.49
C GLY A 281 -6.95 -16.66 6.56
N GLU A 282 -7.20 -17.94 6.32
CA GLU A 282 -6.41 -18.76 5.39
C GLU A 282 -6.82 -18.49 3.93
N VAL A 283 -5.83 -18.58 3.03
CA VAL A 283 -6.06 -18.36 1.60
C VAL A 283 -6.84 -19.53 1.01
N LYS A 284 -8.06 -19.26 0.56
CA LYS A 284 -8.94 -20.22 -0.08
C LYS A 284 -8.73 -20.25 -1.60
N GLU A 285 -8.58 -19.08 -2.22
CA GLU A 285 -8.41 -18.94 -3.65
C GLU A 285 -7.64 -17.65 -3.98
N VAL A 286 -6.87 -17.69 -5.08
CA VAL A 286 -6.25 -16.51 -5.67
C VAL A 286 -7.02 -16.15 -6.93
N LEU A 287 -7.74 -15.03 -6.90
CA LEU A 287 -8.59 -14.57 -8.02
C LEU A 287 -7.77 -13.95 -9.15
N ALA A 288 -6.75 -13.19 -8.80
CA ALA A 288 -5.83 -12.59 -9.75
C ALA A 288 -4.47 -12.34 -9.09
N SER A 289 -3.41 -12.36 -9.90
CA SER A 289 -2.05 -12.10 -9.46
C SER A 289 -1.27 -11.41 -10.56
N ILE A 290 -0.60 -10.31 -10.21
CA ILE A 290 0.43 -9.65 -11.02
C ILE A 290 1.74 -9.76 -10.25
N PHE A 291 2.76 -10.34 -10.88
CA PHE A 291 4.09 -10.42 -10.28
C PHE A 291 4.77 -9.05 -10.28
N LYS A 292 5.49 -8.76 -9.20
CA LYS A 292 6.33 -7.56 -9.18
C LYS A 292 7.45 -7.64 -10.22
N GLU A 293 7.76 -6.51 -10.83
CA GLU A 293 8.92 -6.33 -11.69
C GLU A 293 9.80 -5.25 -11.06
N ASP A 294 10.96 -5.63 -10.54
CA ASP A 294 11.89 -4.66 -9.97
C ASP A 294 12.43 -3.71 -11.05
N GLY A 295 12.80 -2.51 -10.66
CA GLY A 295 13.36 -1.51 -11.54
C GLY A 295 14.70 -1.94 -12.12
N MET A 296 15.02 -1.41 -13.29
CA MET A 296 16.30 -1.68 -13.96
C MET A 296 17.37 -0.72 -13.46
N ASP A 297 18.58 -1.24 -13.26
CA ASP A 297 19.74 -0.41 -12.98
C ASP A 297 20.15 0.44 -14.19
N ILE A 298 20.56 1.67 -13.93
CA ILE A 298 21.04 2.61 -14.92
C ILE A 298 22.54 2.81 -14.73
N ARG A 299 23.31 2.58 -15.77
CA ARG A 299 24.76 2.80 -15.74
C ARG A 299 25.10 4.07 -16.53
N LEU A 300 25.89 4.98 -15.92
CA LEU A 300 26.28 6.28 -16.48
C LEU A 300 27.71 6.23 -17.05
#